data_53c9e6fdec8ed14eb0c02a60cec4424e
#
_entry.id   53c9e6fdec8ed14eb0c02a60cec4424e
#
_cell.length_a   1.000
_cell.length_b   1.000
_cell.length_c   1.000
_cell.angle_alpha   90.00
_cell.angle_beta   90.00
_cell.angle_gamma   90.00
#
_symmetry.space_group_name_H-M   'P 1'
#
loop_
_entity.id
_entity.type
_entity.pdbx_description
1 polymer ?
#
loop_
_entity_poly.entity_id
_entity_poly.type
_entity_poly.pdbx_seq_one_letter_code
_entity_poly.pdbx_strand_id
1 'polypeptide(L)'
;MKKTLTQFLILILLSAGLMGCHPAVVVVPSYIQSIGVQTAENRTSYYGLETGLTQNAIQQFQIDGRIPLAEPERADLVVKLIIQQFLITPIFFDPKTNNVLQYQLTLTYDMTVMDMKENKTFIEDKGRQHSIYYYTPQYTGAINQTQDQATEQLLLETGQQIVQRVLEGF
;
A
#
# COMPACT_ATOMS: atom_id res chain seq x y z
N MET A 1 -26.70 50.31 14.87
CA MET A 1 -25.47 50.26 14.05
C MET A 1 -24.44 49.25 14.53
N LYS A 2 -24.11 49.09 15.81
CA LYS A 2 -23.11 48.07 16.27
C LYS A 2 -23.57 46.61 16.05
N LYS A 3 -24.85 46.28 16.28
CA LYS A 3 -25.39 44.91 16.11
C LYS A 3 -25.41 44.44 14.65
N THR A 4 -25.66 45.31 13.70
CA THR A 4 -25.66 44.98 12.26
C THR A 4 -24.24 44.74 11.73
N LEU A 5 -23.25 45.48 12.25
CA LEU A 5 -21.84 45.29 11.88
C LEU A 5 -21.30 43.96 12.39
N THR A 6 -21.69 43.55 13.61
CA THR A 6 -21.27 42.25 14.20
C THR A 6 -21.90 41.10 13.44
N GLN A 7 -23.15 41.19 13.02
CA GLN A 7 -23.80 40.14 12.20
C GLN A 7 -23.15 39.99 10.81
N PHE A 8 -22.76 41.11 10.20
CA PHE A 8 -22.05 41.09 8.91
C PHE A 8 -20.65 40.46 9.02
N LEU A 9 -19.94 40.73 10.12
CA LEU A 9 -18.62 40.14 10.39
C LEU A 9 -18.69 38.62 10.61
N ILE A 10 -19.72 38.13 11.31
CA ILE A 10 -19.95 36.70 11.54
C ILE A 10 -20.29 35.97 10.23
N LEU A 11 -21.07 36.62 9.35
CA LEU A 11 -21.43 36.06 8.05
C LEU A 11 -20.21 35.92 7.13
N ILE A 12 -19.28 36.88 7.16
CA ILE A 12 -18.02 36.84 6.40
C ILE A 12 -17.07 35.74 6.96
N LEU A 13 -17.00 35.58 8.29
CA LEU A 13 -16.20 34.49 8.89
C LEU A 13 -16.76 33.10 8.55
N LEU A 14 -18.08 32.95 8.45
CA LEU A 14 -18.72 31.69 8.11
C LEU A 14 -18.51 31.30 6.63
N SER A 15 -18.37 32.29 5.73
CA SER A 15 -18.12 32.04 4.30
C SER A 15 -16.65 31.67 4.00
N ALA A 16 -15.70 32.01 4.85
CA ALA A 16 -14.28 31.69 4.68
C ALA A 16 -13.93 30.20 4.99
N GLY A 17 -14.85 29.47 5.65
CA GLY A 17 -14.66 28.07 6.04
C GLY A 17 -14.95 27.02 4.94
N LEU A 18 -15.41 27.42 3.75
CA LEU A 18 -15.79 26.53 2.65
C LEU A 18 -14.70 26.41 1.56
N MET A 19 -13.44 26.70 1.87
CA MET A 19 -12.33 26.34 0.98
C MET A 19 -12.16 24.82 1.03
N GLY A 20 -12.92 24.14 0.16
CA GLY A 20 -12.94 22.69 0.02
C GLY A 20 -11.56 22.15 -0.28
N CYS A 21 -11.17 21.09 0.42
CA CYS A 21 -10.10 20.22 -0.02
C CYS A 21 -10.44 19.74 -1.43
N HIS A 22 -9.74 20.23 -2.44
CA HIS A 22 -9.77 19.64 -3.76
C HIS A 22 -8.90 18.38 -3.67
N PRO A 23 -9.48 17.18 -3.88
CA PRO A 23 -8.64 15.99 -4.03
C PRO A 23 -7.68 16.26 -5.20
N ALA A 24 -6.39 16.00 -4.99
CA ALA A 24 -5.42 16.03 -6.08
C ALA A 24 -5.89 15.03 -7.14
N VAL A 25 -6.24 15.53 -8.32
CA VAL A 25 -6.59 14.68 -9.45
C VAL A 25 -5.26 14.14 -9.99
N VAL A 26 -5.01 12.87 -9.76
CA VAL A 26 -3.89 12.15 -10.38
C VAL A 26 -4.14 12.10 -11.88
N VAL A 27 -3.33 12.83 -12.66
CA VAL A 27 -3.44 12.87 -14.13
C VAL A 27 -2.35 11.99 -14.71
N VAL A 28 -2.71 10.77 -15.08
CA VAL A 28 -1.82 9.86 -15.81
C VAL A 28 -1.50 10.48 -17.19
N PRO A 29 -0.22 10.63 -17.58
CA PRO A 29 0.13 11.14 -18.90
C PRO A 29 -0.52 10.32 -20.02
N SER A 30 -1.02 10.98 -21.04
CA SER A 30 -1.81 10.35 -22.11
C SER A 30 -1.04 9.30 -22.93
N TYR A 31 0.28 9.31 -22.89
CA TYR A 31 1.11 8.31 -23.56
C TYR A 31 1.22 6.99 -22.77
N ILE A 32 0.87 6.98 -21.47
CA ILE A 32 0.81 5.78 -20.63
C ILE A 32 -0.60 5.21 -20.73
N GLN A 33 -0.72 4.08 -21.40
CA GLN A 33 -2.01 3.42 -21.65
C GLN A 33 -2.13 2.06 -20.96
N SER A 34 -1.02 1.53 -20.43
CA SER A 34 -1.01 0.23 -19.79
C SER A 34 0.08 0.09 -18.73
N ILE A 35 -0.17 -0.80 -17.75
CA ILE A 35 0.78 -1.15 -16.72
C ILE A 35 0.86 -2.67 -16.59
N GLY A 36 2.06 -3.21 -16.45
CA GLY A 36 2.32 -4.61 -16.19
C GLY A 36 3.02 -4.78 -14.83
N VAL A 37 2.72 -5.87 -14.15
CA VAL A 37 3.42 -6.25 -12.91
C VAL A 37 4.24 -7.50 -13.18
N GLN A 38 5.56 -7.37 -13.09
CA GLN A 38 6.46 -8.51 -13.20
C GLN A 38 6.39 -9.35 -11.92
N THR A 39 6.52 -10.68 -12.05
CA THR A 39 6.61 -11.56 -10.88
C THR A 39 7.70 -11.07 -9.93
N ALA A 40 7.36 -10.89 -8.67
CA ALA A 40 8.26 -10.40 -7.65
C ALA A 40 9.44 -11.36 -7.46
N GLU A 41 10.64 -10.81 -7.28
CA GLU A 41 11.80 -11.58 -6.84
C GLU A 41 11.74 -11.75 -5.31
N ASN A 42 11.91 -12.98 -4.83
CA ASN A 42 11.92 -13.27 -3.39
C ASN A 42 13.32 -13.64 -2.93
N ARG A 43 13.93 -12.81 -2.10
CA ARG A 43 15.27 -13.03 -1.51
C ARG A 43 15.21 -13.58 -0.09
N THR A 44 14.01 -13.97 0.37
CA THR A 44 13.82 -14.55 1.70
C THR A 44 13.75 -16.06 1.65
N SER A 45 13.78 -16.70 2.82
CA SER A 45 13.56 -18.14 2.95
C SER A 45 12.09 -18.56 3.02
N TYR A 46 11.15 -17.60 2.97
CA TYR A 46 9.71 -17.88 3.02
C TYR A 46 9.15 -18.00 1.60
N TYR A 47 8.67 -19.18 1.27
CA TYR A 47 8.12 -19.49 -0.06
C TYR A 47 6.72 -18.90 -0.24
N GLY A 48 6.39 -18.54 -1.49
CA GLY A 48 5.05 -18.09 -1.87
C GLY A 48 4.80 -16.60 -1.70
N LEU A 49 5.67 -15.86 -1.02
CA LEU A 49 5.53 -14.41 -0.86
C LEU A 49 5.56 -13.70 -2.22
N GLU A 50 6.44 -14.16 -3.14
CA GLU A 50 6.57 -13.63 -4.50
C GLU A 50 5.27 -13.76 -5.30
N THR A 51 4.64 -14.92 -5.23
CA THR A 51 3.37 -15.18 -5.91
C THR A 51 2.25 -14.36 -5.28
N GLY A 52 2.14 -14.39 -3.94
CA GLY A 52 1.11 -13.66 -3.22
C GLY A 52 1.21 -12.15 -3.43
N LEU A 53 2.41 -11.55 -3.34
CA LEU A 53 2.60 -10.12 -3.54
C LEU A 53 2.26 -9.71 -4.98
N THR A 54 2.72 -10.50 -5.97
CA THR A 54 2.45 -10.24 -7.38
C THR A 54 0.95 -10.29 -7.68
N GLN A 55 0.27 -11.34 -7.22
CA GLN A 55 -1.17 -11.49 -7.45
C GLN A 55 -1.98 -10.38 -6.78
N ASN A 56 -1.64 -10.01 -5.54
CA ASN A 56 -2.31 -8.92 -4.85
C ASN A 56 -2.07 -7.57 -5.56
N ALA A 57 -0.84 -7.28 -6.00
CA ALA A 57 -0.56 -6.06 -6.76
C ALA A 57 -1.38 -6.00 -8.07
N ILE A 58 -1.41 -7.09 -8.85
CA ILE A 58 -2.22 -7.21 -10.07
C ILE A 58 -3.70 -6.96 -9.77
N GLN A 59 -4.23 -7.64 -8.75
CA GLN A 59 -5.64 -7.49 -8.35
C GLN A 59 -5.98 -6.06 -7.95
N GLN A 60 -5.08 -5.39 -7.21
CA GLN A 60 -5.31 -4.01 -6.79
C GLN A 60 -5.27 -3.03 -7.98
N PHE A 61 -4.39 -3.23 -8.97
CA PHE A 61 -4.42 -2.45 -10.22
C PHE A 61 -5.72 -2.69 -11.01
N GLN A 62 -6.25 -3.93 -11.03
CA GLN A 62 -7.54 -4.24 -11.65
C GLN A 62 -8.71 -3.53 -10.96
N ILE A 63 -8.71 -3.52 -9.63
CA ILE A 63 -9.75 -2.85 -8.82
C ILE A 63 -9.70 -1.33 -9.02
N ASP A 64 -8.52 -0.73 -9.06
CA ASP A 64 -8.34 0.70 -9.27
C ASP A 64 -8.79 1.15 -10.66
N GLY A 65 -8.39 0.43 -11.71
CA GLY A 65 -8.86 0.58 -13.08
C GLY A 65 -8.44 1.87 -13.80
N ARG A 66 -7.67 2.78 -13.18
CA ARG A 66 -7.19 4.02 -13.82
C ARG A 66 -6.21 3.77 -14.95
N ILE A 67 -5.37 2.74 -14.83
CA ILE A 67 -4.43 2.31 -15.86
C ILE A 67 -4.74 0.85 -16.19
N PRO A 68 -5.12 0.52 -17.43
CA PRO A 68 -5.40 -0.85 -17.85
C PRO A 68 -4.18 -1.77 -17.64
N LEU A 69 -4.42 -2.99 -17.17
CA LEU A 69 -3.37 -4.01 -17.07
C LEU A 69 -3.03 -4.59 -18.44
N ALA A 70 -1.74 -4.87 -18.61
CA ALA A 70 -1.20 -5.60 -19.75
C ALA A 70 -0.11 -6.57 -19.29
N GLU A 71 0.27 -7.51 -20.16
CA GLU A 71 1.44 -8.35 -19.92
C GLU A 71 2.70 -7.48 -19.83
N PRO A 72 3.63 -7.75 -18.89
CA PRO A 72 4.79 -6.89 -18.65
C PRO A 72 5.61 -6.57 -19.90
N GLU A 73 5.68 -7.51 -20.85
CA GLU A 73 6.44 -7.35 -22.10
C GLU A 73 5.80 -6.38 -23.10
N ARG A 74 4.53 -6.02 -22.89
CA ARG A 74 3.73 -5.13 -23.76
C ARG A 74 3.25 -3.87 -23.07
N ALA A 75 3.49 -3.78 -21.76
CA ALA A 75 3.03 -2.66 -20.96
C ALA A 75 3.90 -1.41 -21.18
N ASP A 76 3.28 -0.25 -21.08
CA ASP A 76 3.98 1.04 -21.14
C ASP A 76 4.77 1.29 -19.84
N LEU A 77 4.19 0.90 -18.70
CA LEU A 77 4.86 0.87 -17.40
C LEU A 77 5.03 -0.56 -16.92
N VAL A 78 6.17 -0.86 -16.33
CA VAL A 78 6.44 -2.17 -15.70
C VAL A 78 6.85 -1.98 -14.26
N VAL A 79 6.06 -2.57 -13.36
CA VAL A 79 6.34 -2.64 -11.91
C VAL A 79 7.20 -3.85 -11.64
N LYS A 80 8.37 -3.63 -11.03
CA LYS A 80 9.30 -4.65 -10.56
C LYS A 80 9.37 -4.59 -9.04
N LEU A 81 9.24 -5.74 -8.39
CA LEU A 81 9.23 -5.90 -6.94
C LEU A 81 10.32 -6.88 -6.51
N ILE A 82 11.04 -6.54 -5.45
CA ILE A 82 12.04 -7.42 -4.84
C ILE A 82 11.76 -7.48 -3.35
N ILE A 83 11.38 -8.65 -2.85
CA ILE A 83 11.19 -8.90 -1.42
C ILE A 83 12.57 -9.13 -0.81
N GLN A 84 12.99 -8.19 0.05
CA GLN A 84 14.31 -8.23 0.70
C GLN A 84 14.29 -9.00 2.02
N GLN A 85 13.21 -8.82 2.80
CA GLN A 85 13.12 -9.42 4.12
C GLN A 85 11.66 -9.66 4.52
N PHE A 86 11.43 -10.75 5.24
CA PHE A 86 10.17 -11.03 5.93
C PHE A 86 10.49 -11.44 7.37
N LEU A 87 9.94 -10.70 8.33
CA LEU A 87 10.18 -10.91 9.76
C LEU A 87 8.89 -11.22 10.49
N ILE A 88 8.97 -12.17 11.41
CA ILE A 88 7.91 -12.52 12.36
C ILE A 88 8.49 -12.28 13.75
N THR A 89 8.03 -11.23 14.42
CA THR A 89 8.56 -10.80 15.71
C THR A 89 7.51 -10.95 16.79
N PRO A 90 7.74 -11.75 17.87
CA PRO A 90 6.87 -11.78 19.01
C PRO A 90 6.97 -10.46 19.79
N ILE A 91 5.83 -9.83 20.10
CA ILE A 91 5.80 -8.51 20.73
C ILE A 91 5.00 -8.46 22.03
N PHE A 92 4.09 -9.41 22.26
CA PHE A 92 3.31 -9.47 23.50
C PHE A 92 3.25 -10.89 24.03
N PHE A 93 3.49 -11.03 25.34
CA PHE A 93 3.56 -12.31 26.04
C PHE A 93 2.58 -12.36 27.21
N ASP A 94 2.06 -13.54 27.48
CA ASP A 94 1.31 -13.80 28.70
C ASP A 94 2.26 -13.77 29.91
N PRO A 95 2.01 -12.92 30.90
CA PRO A 95 2.92 -12.76 32.05
C PRO A 95 2.99 -13.98 32.97
N LYS A 96 2.02 -14.92 32.88
CA LYS A 96 1.97 -16.12 33.72
C LYS A 96 2.56 -17.35 33.02
N THR A 97 2.30 -17.49 31.72
CA THR A 97 2.69 -18.69 30.97
C THR A 97 3.87 -18.45 30.04
N ASN A 98 4.26 -17.19 29.86
CA ASN A 98 5.27 -16.75 28.87
C ASN A 98 4.95 -17.15 27.41
N ASN A 99 3.70 -17.49 27.12
CA ASN A 99 3.26 -17.76 25.76
C ASN A 99 3.16 -16.45 24.97
N VAL A 100 3.50 -16.50 23.68
CA VAL A 100 3.32 -15.35 22.79
C VAL A 100 1.84 -15.17 22.49
N LEU A 101 1.33 -13.98 22.75
CA LEU A 101 -0.06 -13.59 22.51
C LEU A 101 -0.21 -12.73 21.25
N GLN A 102 0.84 -12.03 20.82
CA GLN A 102 0.81 -11.18 19.63
C GLN A 102 2.14 -11.21 18.90
N TYR A 103 2.06 -11.28 17.58
CA TYR A 103 3.20 -11.13 16.67
C TYR A 103 3.05 -9.88 15.79
N GLN A 104 4.19 -9.35 15.38
CA GLN A 104 4.31 -8.39 14.29
C GLN A 104 4.91 -9.11 13.08
N LEU A 105 4.26 -8.99 11.93
CA LEU A 105 4.83 -9.36 10.63
C LEU A 105 5.32 -8.10 9.93
N THR A 106 6.53 -8.16 9.41
CA THR A 106 7.12 -7.04 8.64
C THR A 106 7.65 -7.56 7.32
N LEU A 107 7.18 -6.98 6.22
CA LEU A 107 7.69 -7.17 4.87
C LEU A 107 8.53 -5.97 4.48
N THR A 108 9.78 -6.21 4.05
CA THR A 108 10.66 -5.19 3.46
C THR A 108 10.85 -5.51 1.99
N TYR A 109 10.58 -4.54 1.13
CA TYR A 109 10.67 -4.71 -0.33
C TYR A 109 11.20 -3.46 -1.04
N ASP A 110 11.78 -3.70 -2.20
CA ASP A 110 12.12 -2.65 -3.15
C ASP A 110 11.09 -2.63 -4.28
N MET A 111 10.76 -1.45 -4.76
CA MET A 111 9.87 -1.25 -5.89
C MET A 111 10.54 -0.35 -6.93
N THR A 112 10.52 -0.78 -8.17
CA THR A 112 10.97 0.00 -9.33
C THR A 112 9.86 0.00 -10.37
N VAL A 113 9.49 1.19 -10.86
CA VAL A 113 8.57 1.34 -12.00
C VAL A 113 9.36 1.87 -13.17
N MET A 114 9.35 1.11 -14.26
CA MET A 114 10.04 1.46 -15.50
C MET A 114 9.04 2.00 -16.52
N ASP A 115 9.33 3.15 -17.08
CA ASP A 115 8.68 3.64 -18.30
C ASP A 115 9.37 2.97 -19.51
N MET A 116 8.65 2.07 -20.16
CA MET A 116 9.19 1.29 -21.28
C MET A 116 9.23 2.09 -22.59
N LYS A 117 8.42 3.17 -22.71
CA LYS A 117 8.44 4.05 -23.89
C LYS A 117 9.63 5.00 -23.88
N GLU A 118 9.91 5.57 -22.72
CA GLU A 118 11.05 6.50 -22.57
C GLU A 118 12.32 5.78 -22.08
N ASN A 119 12.23 4.48 -21.80
CA ASN A 119 13.32 3.64 -21.29
C ASN A 119 14.02 4.25 -20.06
N LYS A 120 13.22 4.73 -19.12
CA LYS A 120 13.71 5.37 -17.90
C LYS A 120 13.03 4.82 -16.66
N THR A 121 13.70 4.96 -15.52
CA THR A 121 13.07 4.70 -14.22
C THR A 121 12.10 5.83 -13.90
N PHE A 122 10.83 5.48 -13.68
CA PHE A 122 9.77 6.40 -13.28
C PHE A 122 9.70 6.56 -11.75
N ILE A 123 9.76 5.44 -11.04
CA ILE A 123 9.81 5.41 -9.56
C ILE A 123 10.89 4.42 -9.15
N GLU A 124 11.67 4.76 -8.13
CA GLU A 124 12.58 3.84 -7.46
C GLU A 124 12.49 4.06 -5.95
N ASP A 125 11.87 3.13 -5.27
CA ASP A 125 11.74 3.10 -3.82
C ASP A 125 12.47 1.86 -3.26
N LYS A 126 13.42 2.05 -2.37
CA LYS A 126 14.20 0.97 -1.74
C LYS A 126 13.90 0.86 -0.27
N GLY A 127 13.88 -0.37 0.24
CA GLY A 127 13.72 -0.67 1.65
C GLY A 127 12.37 -0.22 2.23
N ARG A 128 11.31 -0.19 1.41
CA ARG A 128 9.96 0.09 1.92
C ARG A 128 9.54 -1.02 2.85
N GLN A 129 8.88 -0.63 3.93
CA GLN A 129 8.41 -1.58 4.94
C GLN A 129 6.90 -1.44 5.12
N HIS A 130 6.25 -2.59 5.23
CA HIS A 130 4.87 -2.68 5.70
C HIS A 130 4.79 -3.69 6.83
N SER A 131 4.03 -3.38 7.88
CA SER A 131 3.90 -4.24 9.05
C SER A 131 2.45 -4.32 9.49
N ILE A 132 2.04 -5.52 9.89
CA ILE A 132 0.76 -5.77 10.56
C ILE A 132 0.98 -6.50 11.87
N TYR A 133 -0.05 -6.54 12.68
CA TYR A 133 -0.09 -7.31 13.92
C TYR A 133 -1.18 -8.36 13.86
N TYR A 134 -0.92 -9.53 14.45
CA TYR A 134 -1.96 -10.53 14.64
C TYR A 134 -1.89 -11.14 16.05
N TYR A 135 -3.04 -11.53 16.56
CA TYR A 135 -3.17 -12.18 17.85
C TYR A 135 -3.30 -13.70 17.69
N THR A 136 -2.59 -14.43 18.54
CA THR A 136 -2.65 -15.89 18.57
C THR A 136 -3.98 -16.37 19.20
N PRO A 137 -4.39 -17.62 18.97
CA PRO A 137 -5.60 -18.19 19.59
C PRO A 137 -5.59 -18.19 21.12
N GLN A 138 -4.43 -18.05 21.76
CA GLN A 138 -4.29 -17.95 23.21
C GLN A 138 -4.77 -16.60 23.77
N TYR A 139 -4.89 -15.57 22.92
CA TYR A 139 -5.39 -14.26 23.35
C TYR A 139 -6.89 -14.14 23.10
N THR A 140 -7.67 -13.96 24.19
CA THR A 140 -9.14 -13.89 24.14
C THR A 140 -9.70 -12.48 23.97
N GLY A 141 -8.83 -11.47 23.94
CA GLY A 141 -9.21 -10.05 23.89
C GLY A 141 -9.35 -9.46 22.49
N ALA A 142 -9.07 -10.23 21.44
CA ALA A 142 -9.12 -9.75 20.05
C ALA A 142 -9.51 -10.88 19.07
N ILE A 143 -9.74 -10.52 17.81
CA ILE A 143 -9.92 -11.49 16.74
C ILE A 143 -8.57 -12.18 16.49
N ASN A 144 -8.58 -13.50 16.59
CA ASN A 144 -7.40 -14.33 16.41
C ASN A 144 -7.21 -14.66 14.92
N GLN A 145 -5.96 -14.72 14.50
CA GLN A 145 -5.58 -15.11 13.14
C GLN A 145 -4.48 -16.18 13.20
N THR A 146 -4.43 -17.00 12.18
CA THR A 146 -3.24 -17.83 11.92
C THR A 146 -2.15 -16.97 11.28
N GLN A 147 -0.90 -17.45 11.32
CA GLN A 147 0.20 -16.79 10.63
C GLN A 147 -0.07 -16.64 9.13
N ASP A 148 -0.64 -17.67 8.49
CA ASP A 148 -0.95 -17.65 7.05
C ASP A 148 -2.00 -16.58 6.72
N GLN A 149 -3.08 -16.48 7.50
CA GLN A 149 -4.09 -15.43 7.33
C GLN A 149 -3.49 -14.02 7.51
N ALA A 150 -2.62 -13.85 8.49
CA ALA A 150 -1.94 -12.58 8.71
C ALA A 150 -0.96 -12.28 7.55
N THR A 151 -0.27 -13.30 7.02
CA THR A 151 0.62 -13.13 5.86
C THR A 151 -0.18 -12.70 4.61
N GLU A 152 -1.32 -13.35 4.35
CA GLU A 152 -2.22 -12.96 3.25
C GLU A 152 -2.70 -11.51 3.38
N GLN A 153 -3.10 -11.10 4.60
CA GLN A 153 -3.49 -9.72 4.88
C GLN A 153 -2.33 -8.75 4.63
N LEU A 154 -1.12 -9.06 5.10
CA LEU A 154 0.07 -8.24 4.89
C LEU A 154 0.36 -8.04 3.39
N LEU A 155 0.28 -9.10 2.59
CA LEU A 155 0.52 -9.05 1.15
C LEU A 155 -0.58 -8.25 0.42
N LEU A 156 -1.84 -8.39 0.83
CA LEU A 156 -2.96 -7.60 0.31
C LEU A 156 -2.76 -6.11 0.55
N GLU A 157 -2.50 -5.72 1.80
CA GLU A 157 -2.28 -4.33 2.18
C GLU A 157 -1.02 -3.74 1.52
N THR A 158 0.04 -4.55 1.36
CA THR A 158 1.24 -4.15 0.61
C THR A 158 0.91 -3.91 -0.87
N GLY A 159 0.10 -4.76 -1.49
CA GLY A 159 -0.39 -4.57 -2.86
C GLY A 159 -1.15 -3.25 -3.03
N GLN A 160 -2.01 -2.90 -2.08
CA GLN A 160 -2.72 -1.61 -2.05
C GLN A 160 -1.76 -0.42 -1.98
N GLN A 161 -0.75 -0.49 -1.10
CA GLN A 161 0.27 0.56 -0.99
C GLN A 161 1.11 0.71 -2.26
N ILE A 162 1.43 -0.40 -2.95
CA ILE A 162 2.14 -0.37 -4.23
C ILE A 162 1.34 0.41 -5.26
N VAL A 163 0.06 0.09 -5.43
CA VAL A 163 -0.83 0.76 -6.40
C VAL A 163 -0.97 2.25 -6.06
N GLN A 164 -1.26 2.57 -4.79
CA GLN A 164 -1.35 3.96 -4.35
C GLN A 164 -0.06 4.73 -4.67
N ARG A 165 1.09 4.17 -4.36
CA ARG A 165 2.39 4.82 -4.58
C ARG A 165 2.70 5.04 -6.06
N VAL A 166 2.35 4.09 -6.92
CA VAL A 166 2.51 4.23 -8.39
C VAL A 166 1.64 5.36 -8.92
N LEU A 167 0.40 5.43 -8.46
CA LEU A 167 -0.56 6.44 -8.91
C LEU A 167 -0.25 7.84 -8.35
N GLU A 168 0.30 7.95 -7.15
CA GLU A 168 0.80 9.22 -6.58
C GLU A 168 2.05 9.76 -7.30
N GLY A 169 2.71 8.94 -8.12
CA GLY A 169 3.86 9.33 -8.92
C GLY A 169 3.52 10.21 -10.14
N PHE A 170 2.23 10.32 -10.45
CA PHE A 170 1.68 11.18 -11.49
C PHE A 170 1.12 12.46 -10.88
#